data_e873ff82dce99e1a10722b07c2c112fe
#
_entry.id   e873ff82dce99e1a10722b07c2c112fe
#
_cell.length_a   1.000
_cell.length_b   1.000
_cell.length_c   1.000
_cell.angle_alpha   90.00
_cell.angle_beta   90.00
_cell.angle_gamma   90.00
#
_symmetry.space_group_name_H-M   'P 1'
#
loop_
_entity.id
_entity.type
_entity.pdbx_description
1 polymer ?
#
loop_
_entity_poly.entity_id
_entity_poly.type
_entity_poly.pdbx_seq_one_letter_code
_entity_poly.pdbx_strand_id
1 'polypeptide(L)'
;MKQTILSISLLAFISTQSMWYDKQPIEQPIAIDTLLMAVMAVESNFDTMAYNEKENAAGVLQIRPIMVREVNRLLDKDKYTLKDRWNKAKSIEMFNVIRSHTKNPTNERIARNWNGGWNGHKKKSTLKYWQKIKQQIK
;
A
#
# COMPACT_ATOMS: atom_id res chain seq x y z
N MET A 1 6.41 -44.66 -67.67
CA MET A 1 6.06 -44.64 -66.22
C MET A 1 6.62 -43.38 -65.61
N LYS A 2 5.74 -42.40 -65.30
CA LYS A 2 6.15 -41.12 -64.68
C LYS A 2 5.86 -41.21 -63.20
N GLN A 3 6.92 -41.22 -62.38
CA GLN A 3 6.78 -41.12 -60.95
C GLN A 3 6.63 -39.63 -60.56
N THR A 4 5.49 -39.28 -59.99
CA THR A 4 5.22 -37.97 -59.45
C THR A 4 5.74 -37.96 -57.99
N ILE A 5 6.76 -37.15 -57.74
CA ILE A 5 7.30 -36.94 -56.41
C ILE A 5 6.40 -35.90 -55.74
N LEU A 6 5.65 -36.31 -54.72
CA LEU A 6 4.89 -35.41 -53.87
C LEU A 6 5.89 -34.80 -52.88
N SER A 7 6.23 -33.53 -53.06
CA SER A 7 6.97 -32.76 -52.05
C SER A 7 5.99 -32.29 -50.97
N ILE A 8 6.10 -32.91 -49.83
CA ILE A 8 5.40 -32.46 -48.60
C ILE A 8 6.18 -31.27 -48.05
N SER A 9 5.67 -30.08 -48.27
CA SER A 9 6.17 -28.89 -47.59
C SER A 9 5.73 -28.90 -46.13
N LEU A 10 6.67 -29.22 -45.28
CA LEU A 10 6.53 -29.11 -43.82
C LEU A 10 6.52 -27.60 -43.47
N LEU A 11 5.35 -26.97 -43.49
CA LEU A 11 5.15 -25.65 -42.93
C LEU A 11 5.32 -25.73 -41.41
N ALA A 12 6.43 -25.16 -40.95
CA ALA A 12 6.73 -25.02 -39.53
C ALA A 12 5.62 -24.21 -38.84
N PHE A 13 4.83 -24.87 -38.04
CA PHE A 13 3.99 -24.21 -37.05
C PHE A 13 4.91 -23.61 -36.00
N ILE A 14 5.41 -22.39 -36.26
CA ILE A 14 6.05 -21.59 -35.23
C ILE A 14 4.90 -21.13 -34.34
N SER A 15 4.78 -21.81 -33.19
CA SER A 15 3.78 -21.51 -32.20
C SER A 15 3.97 -20.08 -31.70
N THR A 16 2.95 -19.26 -31.92
CA THR A 16 2.81 -17.89 -31.37
C THR A 16 2.52 -17.90 -29.86
N GLN A 17 3.10 -18.81 -29.10
CA GLN A 17 2.91 -18.90 -27.65
C GLN A 17 3.79 -17.95 -26.85
N SER A 18 4.69 -17.18 -27.47
CA SER A 18 5.55 -16.23 -26.75
C SER A 18 4.91 -14.85 -26.51
N MET A 19 3.66 -14.64 -26.91
CA MET A 19 3.04 -13.31 -26.87
C MET A 19 2.17 -13.02 -25.64
N TRP A 20 1.97 -14.00 -24.75
CA TRP A 20 1.12 -13.84 -23.56
C TRP A 20 1.91 -13.78 -22.25
N TYR A 21 3.23 -13.87 -22.28
CA TYR A 21 4.07 -13.77 -21.10
C TYR A 21 4.43 -12.31 -20.74
N ASP A 22 3.94 -11.35 -21.52
CA ASP A 22 4.23 -9.95 -21.30
C ASP A 22 3.02 -9.26 -20.69
N LYS A 23 3.24 -8.66 -19.53
CA LYS A 23 2.38 -7.78 -18.72
C LYS A 23 1.62 -8.41 -17.57
N GLN A 24 2.30 -9.23 -16.77
CA GLN A 24 2.02 -9.12 -15.35
C GLN A 24 2.49 -7.71 -14.94
N PRO A 25 1.63 -6.87 -14.32
CA PRO A 25 2.12 -5.65 -13.72
C PRO A 25 3.25 -6.06 -12.76
N ILE A 26 4.48 -5.63 -13.04
CA ILE A 26 5.56 -5.73 -12.06
C ILE A 26 5.03 -4.95 -10.87
N GLU A 27 4.60 -5.65 -9.83
CA GLU A 27 4.20 -5.04 -8.57
C GLU A 27 5.44 -4.31 -8.07
N GLN A 28 5.46 -2.99 -8.29
CA GLN A 28 6.59 -2.15 -7.90
C GLN A 28 6.78 -2.33 -6.40
N PRO A 29 8.01 -2.58 -5.91
CA PRO A 29 8.26 -2.70 -4.49
C PRO A 29 7.65 -1.51 -3.76
N ILE A 30 6.82 -1.77 -2.75
CA ILE A 30 6.18 -0.70 -1.97
C ILE A 30 7.30 0.13 -1.34
N ALA A 31 7.42 1.37 -1.76
CA ALA A 31 8.47 2.27 -1.25
C ALA A 31 8.25 2.51 0.25
N ILE A 32 9.12 1.95 1.07
CA ILE A 32 9.19 2.21 2.51
C ILE A 32 10.22 3.33 2.71
N ASP A 33 9.75 4.51 3.03
CA ASP A 33 10.59 5.66 3.31
C ASP A 33 10.75 5.92 4.82
N THR A 34 11.62 6.87 5.16
CA THR A 34 11.93 7.22 6.54
C THR A 34 10.69 7.64 7.35
N LEU A 35 9.74 8.35 6.74
CA LEU A 35 8.51 8.75 7.43
C LEU A 35 7.65 7.54 7.76
N LEU A 36 7.45 6.63 6.82
CA LEU A 36 6.65 5.43 7.03
C LEU A 36 7.28 4.53 8.10
N MET A 37 8.62 4.38 8.09
CA MET A 37 9.36 3.67 9.14
C MET A 37 9.12 4.29 10.52
N ALA A 38 9.19 5.62 10.62
CA ALA A 38 8.96 6.35 11.85
C ALA A 38 7.52 6.17 12.37
N VAL A 39 6.54 6.19 11.45
CA VAL A 39 5.12 5.93 11.81
C VAL A 39 4.94 4.52 12.34
N MET A 40 5.46 3.48 11.65
CA MET A 40 5.37 2.10 12.13
C MET A 40 6.04 1.90 13.50
N ALA A 41 7.19 2.55 13.73
CA ALA A 41 7.88 2.50 15.03
C ALA A 41 7.01 3.11 16.15
N VAL A 42 6.41 4.28 15.91
CA VAL A 42 5.59 4.98 16.90
C VAL A 42 4.25 4.30 17.17
N GLU A 43 3.62 3.73 16.12
CA GLU A 43 2.29 3.11 16.22
C GLU A 43 2.33 1.74 16.94
N SER A 44 3.32 0.91 16.63
CA SER A 44 3.33 -0.46 17.11
C SER A 44 4.72 -1.03 17.43
N ASN A 45 5.78 -0.24 17.29
CA ASN A 45 7.15 -0.77 17.30
C ASN A 45 7.34 -1.93 16.29
N PHE A 46 6.78 -1.77 15.08
CA PHE A 46 6.80 -2.74 13.98
C PHE A 46 6.02 -4.05 14.24
N ASP A 47 5.24 -4.13 15.30
CA ASP A 47 4.42 -5.31 15.58
C ASP A 47 3.20 -5.37 14.65
N THR A 48 3.19 -6.37 13.76
CA THR A 48 2.09 -6.61 12.81
C THR A 48 0.82 -7.14 13.48
N MET A 49 0.95 -7.67 14.70
CA MET A 49 -0.15 -8.23 15.49
C MET A 49 -0.61 -7.31 16.62
N ALA A 50 -0.07 -6.09 16.69
CA ALA A 50 -0.48 -5.10 17.68
C ALA A 50 -1.96 -4.77 17.56
N TYR A 51 -2.68 -4.75 18.68
CA TYR A 51 -4.08 -4.39 18.75
C TYR A 51 -4.37 -3.45 19.92
N ASN A 52 -5.01 -2.34 19.64
CA ASN A 52 -5.52 -1.40 20.61
C ASN A 52 -7.05 -1.52 20.69
N GLU A 53 -7.54 -2.21 21.68
CA GLU A 53 -8.97 -2.47 21.87
C GLU A 53 -9.79 -1.18 22.01
N LYS A 54 -9.28 -0.20 22.76
CA LYS A 54 -9.97 1.06 23.02
C LYS A 54 -10.30 1.83 21.74
N GLU A 55 -9.39 1.80 20.77
CA GLU A 55 -9.55 2.50 19.48
C GLU A 55 -9.94 1.57 18.33
N ASN A 56 -9.98 0.25 18.59
CA ASN A 56 -10.11 -0.77 17.56
C ASN A 56 -9.06 -0.57 16.46
N ALA A 57 -7.82 -0.22 16.87
CA ALA A 57 -6.71 -0.01 15.96
C ALA A 57 -5.87 -1.27 15.86
N ALA A 58 -5.50 -1.68 14.65
CA ALA A 58 -4.88 -2.97 14.40
C ALA A 58 -3.66 -2.89 13.47
N GLY A 59 -2.72 -3.80 13.72
CA GLY A 59 -1.56 -4.05 12.89
C GLY A 59 -0.46 -3.00 13.01
N VAL A 60 0.54 -3.13 12.14
CA VAL A 60 1.79 -2.36 12.18
C VAL A 60 1.59 -0.83 12.13
N LEU A 61 0.52 -0.36 11.54
CA LEU A 61 0.17 1.06 11.39
C LEU A 61 -1.04 1.47 12.23
N GLN A 62 -1.50 0.62 13.14
CA GLN A 62 -2.64 0.88 14.04
C GLN A 62 -3.84 1.46 13.31
N ILE A 63 -4.24 0.79 12.21
CA ILE A 63 -5.33 1.24 11.35
C ILE A 63 -6.67 1.01 12.04
N ARG A 64 -7.46 2.07 12.14
CA ARG A 64 -8.84 2.01 12.66
C ARG A 64 -9.85 1.71 11.54
N PRO A 65 -11.04 1.14 11.86
CA PRO A 65 -12.06 0.84 10.85
C PRO A 65 -12.46 2.04 9.99
N ILE A 66 -12.49 3.24 10.56
CA ILE A 66 -12.79 4.48 9.83
C ILE A 66 -11.77 4.75 8.71
N MET A 67 -10.49 4.40 8.93
CA MET A 67 -9.43 4.60 7.94
C MET A 67 -9.59 3.64 6.77
N VAL A 68 -9.98 2.39 7.00
CA VAL A 68 -10.27 1.42 5.92
C VAL A 68 -11.39 1.94 5.03
N ARG A 69 -12.50 2.43 5.64
CA ARG A 69 -13.60 3.04 4.89
C ARG A 69 -13.15 4.25 4.09
N GLU A 70 -12.33 5.11 4.68
CA GLU A 70 -11.84 6.31 4.02
C GLU A 70 -10.94 5.97 2.82
N VAL A 71 -10.04 5.00 2.96
CA VAL A 71 -9.20 4.53 1.85
C VAL A 71 -10.05 3.98 0.72
N ASN A 72 -11.04 3.15 1.01
CA ASN A 72 -11.95 2.62 0.00
C ASN A 72 -12.75 3.74 -0.69
N ARG A 73 -13.22 4.73 0.07
CA ARG A 73 -13.88 5.92 -0.47
C ARG A 73 -12.97 6.71 -1.43
N LEU A 74 -11.71 6.89 -1.08
CA LEU A 74 -10.73 7.59 -1.92
C LEU A 74 -10.42 6.84 -3.22
N LEU A 75 -10.48 5.51 -3.18
CA LEU A 75 -10.26 4.65 -4.33
C LEU A 75 -11.52 4.40 -5.17
N ASP A 76 -12.67 4.89 -4.70
CA ASP A 76 -14.00 4.62 -5.28
C ASP A 76 -14.26 3.11 -5.50
N LYS A 77 -13.82 2.29 -4.55
CA LYS A 77 -14.04 0.82 -4.55
C LYS A 77 -13.74 0.19 -3.19
N ASP A 78 -14.40 -0.93 -2.90
CA ASP A 78 -14.18 -1.75 -1.70
C ASP A 78 -12.96 -2.68 -1.87
N LYS A 79 -11.76 -2.07 -1.96
CA LYS A 79 -10.50 -2.82 -2.13
C LYS A 79 -10.04 -3.49 -0.84
N TYR A 80 -10.23 -2.84 0.32
CA TYR A 80 -9.70 -3.29 1.60
C TYR A 80 -10.80 -3.65 2.58
N THR A 81 -10.54 -4.69 3.39
CA THR A 81 -11.39 -5.16 4.48
C THR A 81 -10.74 -4.88 5.84
N LEU A 82 -11.47 -5.08 6.94
CA LEU A 82 -10.91 -4.95 8.28
C LEU A 82 -9.80 -5.97 8.58
N LYS A 83 -9.79 -7.13 7.89
CA LYS A 83 -8.72 -8.14 8.02
C LYS A 83 -7.40 -7.66 7.44
N ASP A 84 -7.44 -6.80 6.45
CA ASP A 84 -6.25 -6.31 5.75
C ASP A 84 -5.36 -5.42 6.62
N ARG A 85 -5.89 -4.93 7.75
CA ARG A 85 -5.13 -4.16 8.76
C ARG A 85 -3.99 -4.96 9.40
N TRP A 86 -4.11 -6.29 9.43
CA TRP A 86 -3.11 -7.21 9.96
C TRP A 86 -2.04 -7.58 8.93
N ASN A 87 -2.26 -7.27 7.67
CA ASN A 87 -1.30 -7.50 6.60
C ASN A 87 -0.42 -6.25 6.42
N LYS A 88 0.89 -6.40 6.68
CA LYS A 88 1.84 -5.28 6.61
C LYS A 88 1.84 -4.59 5.24
N ALA A 89 1.87 -5.35 4.15
CA ALA A 89 1.91 -4.78 2.80
C ALA A 89 0.64 -3.97 2.51
N LYS A 90 -0.54 -4.52 2.80
CA LYS A 90 -1.82 -3.83 2.62
C LYS A 90 -1.97 -2.61 3.53
N SER A 91 -1.45 -2.68 4.75
CA SER A 91 -1.40 -1.53 5.66
C SER A 91 -0.57 -0.38 5.07
N ILE A 92 0.58 -0.69 4.48
CA ILE A 92 1.45 0.28 3.81
C ILE A 92 0.77 0.86 2.56
N GLU A 93 0.08 0.03 1.75
CA GLU A 93 -0.71 0.54 0.63
C GLU A 93 -1.78 1.53 1.09
N MET A 94 -2.53 1.21 2.15
CA MET A 94 -3.54 2.12 2.72
C MET A 94 -2.94 3.44 3.21
N PHE A 95 -1.77 3.40 3.87
CA PHE A 95 -1.03 4.59 4.26
C PHE A 95 -0.67 5.46 3.05
N ASN A 96 -0.15 4.84 1.98
CA ASN A 96 0.23 5.55 0.77
C ASN A 96 -0.96 6.18 0.04
N VAL A 97 -2.14 5.55 0.08
CA VAL A 97 -3.38 6.17 -0.44
C VAL A 97 -3.71 7.46 0.33
N ILE A 98 -3.71 7.44 1.66
CA ILE A 98 -3.95 8.63 2.49
C ILE A 98 -2.89 9.71 2.21
N ARG A 99 -1.62 9.31 2.13
CA ARG A 99 -0.49 10.19 1.84
C ARG A 99 -0.64 10.90 0.49
N SER A 100 -0.99 10.17 -0.57
CA SER A 100 -1.13 10.73 -1.92
C SER A 100 -2.29 11.72 -2.05
N HIS A 101 -3.32 11.60 -1.19
CA HIS A 101 -4.45 12.51 -1.14
C HIS A 101 -4.24 13.67 -0.13
N THR A 102 -3.11 13.71 0.56
CA THR A 102 -2.79 14.82 1.48
C THR A 102 -2.39 16.06 0.68
N LYS A 103 -3.15 17.14 0.82
CA LYS A 103 -2.85 18.44 0.17
C LYS A 103 -1.57 19.05 0.76
N ASN A 104 -0.69 19.59 -0.10
CA ASN A 104 0.60 20.19 0.28
C ASN A 104 1.38 19.28 1.26
N PRO A 105 1.77 18.07 0.84
CA PRO A 105 2.30 17.06 1.73
C PRO A 105 3.69 17.46 2.26
N THR A 106 3.80 17.56 3.58
CA THR A 106 5.06 17.56 4.32
C THR A 106 5.04 16.37 5.28
N ASN A 107 6.18 15.89 5.74
CA ASN A 107 6.25 14.79 6.70
C ASN A 107 5.40 15.08 7.95
N GLU A 108 5.45 16.31 8.47
CA GLU A 108 4.61 16.72 9.59
C GLU A 108 3.13 16.63 9.27
N ARG A 109 2.70 17.17 8.12
CA ARG A 109 1.28 17.16 7.74
C ARG A 109 0.76 15.76 7.54
N ILE A 110 1.53 14.89 6.86
CA ILE A 110 1.16 13.49 6.63
C ILE A 110 1.02 12.77 7.98
N ALA A 111 2.03 12.85 8.85
CA ALA A 111 2.01 12.19 10.16
C ALA A 111 0.87 12.68 11.04
N ARG A 112 0.67 14.00 11.13
CA ARG A 112 -0.40 14.57 11.96
C ARG A 112 -1.79 14.29 11.40
N ASN A 113 -1.95 14.22 10.08
CA ASN A 113 -3.20 13.80 9.45
C ASN A 113 -3.45 12.31 9.64
N TRP A 114 -2.41 11.48 9.62
CA TRP A 114 -2.52 10.06 9.94
C TRP A 114 -3.12 9.85 11.33
N ASN A 115 -2.60 10.55 12.32
CA ASN A 115 -3.05 10.46 13.71
C ASN A 115 -4.42 11.11 13.96
N GLY A 116 -4.66 12.29 13.39
CA GLY A 116 -5.80 13.15 13.73
C GLY A 116 -6.87 13.34 12.64
N GLY A 117 -6.78 12.61 11.51
CA GLY A 117 -7.64 12.78 10.33
C GLY A 117 -7.23 13.97 9.47
N TRP A 118 -7.97 14.27 8.40
CA TRP A 118 -7.61 15.25 7.35
C TRP A 118 -7.23 16.66 7.86
N ASN A 119 -7.72 17.05 9.01
CA ASN A 119 -7.36 18.29 9.67
C ASN A 119 -6.42 18.09 10.87
N GLY A 120 -5.82 16.93 11.00
CA GLY A 120 -4.90 16.61 12.10
C GLY A 120 -3.78 17.62 12.25
N HIS A 121 -3.20 18.08 11.12
CA HIS A 121 -2.16 19.10 11.12
C HIS A 121 -2.55 20.45 11.77
N LYS A 122 -3.84 20.73 11.94
CA LYS A 122 -4.35 21.93 12.62
C LYS A 122 -4.60 21.70 14.11
N LYS A 123 -4.64 20.45 14.58
CA LYS A 123 -5.01 20.10 15.95
C LYS A 123 -3.80 20.16 16.88
N LYS A 124 -3.91 20.85 18.01
CA LYS A 124 -2.84 20.83 19.04
C LYS A 124 -2.57 19.44 19.60
N SER A 125 -3.61 18.58 19.69
CA SER A 125 -3.52 17.21 20.21
C SER A 125 -2.56 16.32 19.40
N THR A 126 -2.32 16.60 18.12
CA THR A 126 -1.41 15.82 17.27
C THR A 126 0.06 16.28 17.32
N LEU A 127 0.35 17.40 18.01
CA LEU A 127 1.73 17.90 18.13
C LEU A 127 2.63 16.91 18.90
N LYS A 128 2.14 16.32 19.96
CA LYS A 128 2.89 15.32 20.74
C LYS A 128 3.21 14.08 19.90
N TYR A 129 2.26 13.67 19.05
CA TYR A 129 2.49 12.58 18.09
C TYR A 129 3.61 12.93 17.10
N TRP A 130 3.56 14.13 16.51
CA TRP A 130 4.61 14.59 15.62
C TRP A 130 5.99 14.65 16.29
N GLN A 131 6.08 15.06 17.56
CA GLN A 131 7.34 15.03 18.28
C GLN A 131 7.93 13.61 18.38
N LYS A 132 7.09 12.60 18.65
CA LYS A 132 7.53 11.20 18.67
C LYS A 132 8.04 10.76 17.28
N ILE A 133 7.32 11.11 16.21
CA ILE A 133 7.74 10.80 14.83
C ILE A 133 9.10 11.42 14.52
N LYS A 134 9.32 12.70 14.86
CA LYS A 134 10.60 13.37 14.62
C LYS A 134 11.79 12.70 15.32
N GLN A 135 11.58 12.09 16.47
CA GLN A 135 12.63 11.36 17.19
C GLN A 135 13.06 10.08 16.46
N GLN A 136 12.19 9.52 15.61
CA GLN A 136 12.47 8.33 14.80
C GLN A 136 13.08 8.68 13.44
N ILE A 137 12.88 9.90 12.95
CA ILE A 137 13.46 10.40 11.71
C ILE A 137 14.86 10.97 12.06
N LYS A 138 15.88 10.12 11.96
CA LYS A 138 17.29 10.52 12.14
C LYS A 138 18.03 10.54 10.82
#